data_574f3c86c5e50a0fec242c7bf0dec624
#
_entry.id   574f3c86c5e50a0fec242c7bf0dec624
#
_cell.length_a   1.000
_cell.length_b   1.000
_cell.length_c   1.000
_cell.angle_alpha   90.00
_cell.angle_beta   90.00
_cell.angle_gamma   90.00
#
_symmetry.space_group_name_H-M   'P 1'
#
loop_
_entity.id
_entity.type
_entity.pdbx_description
1 polymer ?
#
loop_
_entity_poly.entity_id
_entity_poly.type
_entity_poly.pdbx_seq_one_letter_code
_entity_poly.pdbx_strand_id
1 'polypeptide(L)'
;KLAFNAGGRSQVAPAQRLTDFVEGRLSSSLNETSYQPGLNSSPMHSLLPKLIGSRLRKGFAAFGKKMHGYYTAEANIIGVESRTSSPVNIPRKENLEHPEIEGLFPCGEGGGYAGGIISAAMDGDVLGFICLFGKALKKLFGQ
;
A
#
# COMPACT_ATOMS: atom_id res chain seq x y z
N LYS A 1 -5.97 -7.62 10.47
CA LYS A 1 -6.14 -7.77 11.93
C LYS A 1 -4.97 -8.54 12.56
N LEU A 2 -4.57 -9.73 12.04
CA LEU A 2 -3.45 -10.51 12.59
C LEU A 2 -2.13 -9.72 12.56
N ALA A 3 -1.76 -9.12 11.43
CA ALA A 3 -0.54 -8.34 11.30
C ALA A 3 -0.55 -7.09 12.22
N PHE A 4 -1.68 -6.40 12.32
CA PHE A 4 -1.84 -5.27 13.23
C PHE A 4 -1.62 -5.69 14.71
N ASN A 5 -2.17 -6.82 15.13
CA ASN A 5 -1.95 -7.34 16.46
C ASN A 5 -0.48 -7.73 16.70
N ALA A 6 0.16 -8.34 15.71
CA ALA A 6 1.56 -8.75 15.77
C ALA A 6 2.53 -7.56 15.78
N GLY A 7 2.16 -6.42 15.16
CA GLY A 7 2.89 -5.16 15.24
C GLY A 7 2.71 -4.40 16.57
N GLY A 8 1.85 -4.90 17.50
CA GLY A 8 1.63 -4.26 18.79
C GLY A 8 0.44 -3.31 18.80
N ARG A 9 -0.49 -3.43 17.85
CA ARG A 9 -1.74 -2.64 17.73
C ARG A 9 -1.52 -1.14 17.54
N SER A 10 -0.45 -0.80 16.86
CA SER A 10 -0.09 0.57 16.50
C SER A 10 0.32 0.63 15.03
N GLN A 11 1.01 1.69 14.63
CA GLN A 11 1.63 1.79 13.29
C GLN A 11 2.95 1.00 13.19
N VAL A 12 3.47 0.47 14.29
CA VAL A 12 4.63 -0.43 14.28
C VAL A 12 4.29 -1.67 13.46
N ALA A 13 5.16 -2.02 12.53
CA ALA A 13 4.92 -3.15 11.64
C ALA A 13 5.53 -4.44 12.19
N PRO A 14 4.85 -5.59 12.05
CA PRO A 14 5.46 -6.88 12.31
C PRO A 14 6.52 -7.17 11.26
N ALA A 15 7.67 -7.69 11.70
CA ALA A 15 8.79 -7.97 10.83
C ALA A 15 9.58 -9.21 11.26
N GLN A 16 10.36 -9.74 10.35
CA GLN A 16 11.22 -10.89 10.55
C GLN A 16 12.42 -10.79 9.62
N ARG A 17 13.61 -11.23 10.03
CA ARG A 17 14.74 -11.35 9.10
C ARG A 17 14.41 -12.34 7.98
N LEU A 18 14.87 -12.06 6.78
CA LEU A 18 14.59 -12.90 5.60
C LEU A 18 15.02 -14.36 5.81
N THR A 19 16.20 -14.58 6.35
CA THR A 19 16.71 -15.94 6.63
C THR A 19 15.85 -16.66 7.67
N ASP A 20 15.48 -15.97 8.75
CA ASP A 20 14.64 -16.55 9.80
C ASP A 20 13.22 -16.85 9.32
N PHE A 21 12.67 -15.99 8.43
CA PHE A 21 11.39 -16.26 7.78
C PHE A 21 11.45 -17.54 6.94
N VAL A 22 12.48 -17.71 6.11
CA VAL A 22 12.65 -18.90 5.27
C VAL A 22 12.86 -20.15 6.12
N GLU A 23 13.62 -20.05 7.19
CA GLU A 23 13.86 -21.16 8.12
C GLU A 23 12.69 -21.44 9.07
N GLY A 24 11.77 -20.50 9.22
CA GLY A 24 10.58 -20.64 10.08
C GLY A 24 10.86 -20.46 11.56
N ARG A 25 11.81 -19.61 11.92
CA ARG A 25 12.17 -19.29 13.31
C ARG A 25 11.99 -17.80 13.60
N LEU A 26 11.65 -17.43 14.82
CA LEU A 26 11.52 -16.05 15.24
C LEU A 26 12.89 -15.35 15.23
N SER A 27 12.94 -14.13 14.74
CA SER A 27 14.17 -13.32 14.77
C SER A 27 14.41 -12.78 16.19
N SER A 28 15.61 -12.99 16.71
CA SER A 28 16.02 -12.45 18.02
C SER A 28 16.23 -10.94 17.99
N SER A 29 16.58 -10.39 16.83
CA SER A 29 16.74 -8.97 16.57
C SER A 29 16.39 -8.66 15.11
N LEU A 30 16.05 -7.41 14.81
CA LEU A 30 15.79 -6.90 13.48
C LEU A 30 16.90 -5.94 13.06
N ASN A 31 17.10 -5.80 11.76
CA ASN A 31 18.03 -4.79 11.23
C ASN A 31 17.36 -3.41 11.25
N GLU A 32 18.18 -2.37 11.18
CA GLU A 32 17.70 -1.00 11.02
C GLU A 32 16.85 -0.85 9.77
N THR A 33 15.91 0.08 9.82
CA THR A 33 14.94 0.33 8.74
C THR A 33 14.63 1.81 8.62
N SER A 34 14.31 2.25 7.40
CA SER A 34 13.77 3.58 7.14
C SER A 34 12.26 3.70 7.48
N TYR A 35 11.60 2.61 7.90
CA TYR A 35 10.20 2.64 8.30
C TYR A 35 10.05 3.36 9.65
N GLN A 36 9.62 4.63 9.61
CA GLN A 36 9.58 5.53 10.77
C GLN A 36 8.78 5.02 11.99
N PRO A 37 7.62 4.35 11.81
CA PRO A 37 6.87 3.84 12.96
C PRO A 37 7.56 2.71 13.72
N GLY A 38 8.64 2.15 13.17
CA GLY A 38 9.39 1.06 13.79
C GLY A 38 8.87 -0.34 13.49
N LEU A 39 9.65 -1.33 13.89
CA LEU A 39 9.38 -2.75 13.64
C LEU A 39 9.25 -3.52 14.95
N ASN A 40 8.38 -4.52 14.96
CA ASN A 40 8.25 -5.51 16.02
C ASN A 40 8.60 -6.90 15.47
N SER A 41 9.56 -7.59 16.12
CA SER A 41 9.90 -8.96 15.74
C SER A 41 8.70 -9.87 15.95
N SER A 42 8.26 -10.51 14.88
CA SER A 42 7.05 -11.33 14.86
C SER A 42 7.22 -12.52 13.93
N PRO A 43 6.59 -13.66 14.22
CA PRO A 43 6.72 -14.86 13.41
C PRO A 43 5.92 -14.75 12.11
N MET A 44 6.38 -13.89 11.18
CA MET A 44 5.73 -13.61 9.90
C MET A 44 5.45 -14.88 9.09
N HIS A 45 6.34 -15.87 9.18
CA HIS A 45 6.19 -17.17 8.53
C HIS A 45 4.92 -17.93 8.97
N SER A 46 4.40 -17.67 10.15
CA SER A 46 3.17 -18.27 10.67
C SER A 46 1.94 -17.33 10.67
N LEU A 47 2.15 -16.02 10.52
CA LEU A 47 1.07 -15.02 10.40
C LEU A 47 0.33 -15.12 9.06
N LEU A 48 1.06 -15.49 8.01
CA LEU A 48 0.50 -15.63 6.68
C LEU A 48 -0.26 -16.97 6.55
N PRO A 49 -1.30 -17.05 5.70
CA PRO A 49 -1.91 -18.33 5.36
C PRO A 49 -0.86 -19.34 4.92
N LYS A 50 -0.96 -20.58 5.39
CA LYS A 50 0.05 -21.64 5.18
C LYS A 50 0.53 -21.76 3.72
N LEU A 51 -0.43 -21.68 2.76
CA LEU A 51 -0.10 -21.77 1.34
C LEU A 51 0.78 -20.59 0.88
N ILE A 52 0.46 -19.38 1.30
CA ILE A 52 1.20 -18.16 0.95
C ILE A 52 2.58 -18.20 1.61
N GLY A 53 2.64 -18.42 2.92
CA GLY A 53 3.90 -18.49 3.66
C GLY A 53 4.85 -19.53 3.10
N SER A 54 4.35 -20.74 2.77
CA SER A 54 5.20 -21.81 2.21
C SER A 54 5.73 -21.46 0.80
N ARG A 55 4.91 -20.82 -0.05
CA ARG A 55 5.33 -20.39 -1.39
C ARG A 55 6.36 -19.28 -1.33
N LEU A 56 6.15 -18.28 -0.45
CA LEU A 56 7.11 -17.20 -0.25
C LEU A 56 8.46 -17.73 0.25
N ARG A 57 8.48 -18.62 1.23
CA ARG A 57 9.71 -19.26 1.72
C ARG A 57 10.48 -19.97 0.62
N LYS A 58 9.79 -20.77 -0.20
CA LYS A 58 10.39 -21.44 -1.37
C LYS A 58 10.89 -20.44 -2.42
N GLY A 59 10.12 -19.38 -2.67
CA GLY A 59 10.46 -18.31 -3.60
C GLY A 59 11.73 -17.57 -3.18
N PHE A 60 11.82 -17.14 -1.93
CA PHE A 60 13.02 -16.45 -1.41
C PHE A 60 14.26 -17.34 -1.45
N ALA A 61 14.13 -18.61 -1.09
CA ALA A 61 15.24 -19.56 -1.22
C ALA A 61 15.68 -19.76 -2.68
N ALA A 62 14.73 -19.80 -3.62
CA ALA A 62 15.03 -19.92 -5.04
C ALA A 62 15.68 -18.64 -5.61
N PHE A 63 15.22 -17.45 -5.19
CA PHE A 63 15.85 -16.18 -5.56
C PHE A 63 17.30 -16.08 -5.03
N GLY A 64 17.55 -16.53 -3.80
CA GLY A 64 18.90 -16.58 -3.26
C GLY A 64 19.87 -17.43 -4.08
N LYS A 65 19.38 -18.48 -4.74
CA LYS A 65 20.19 -19.30 -5.66
C LYS A 65 20.46 -18.61 -7.01
N LYS A 66 19.55 -17.73 -7.44
CA LYS A 66 19.64 -17.03 -8.74
C LYS A 66 20.33 -15.68 -8.65
N MET A 67 20.21 -15.01 -7.52
CA MET A 67 20.72 -13.65 -7.31
C MET A 67 21.65 -13.66 -6.11
N HIS A 68 22.94 -13.48 -6.37
CA HIS A 68 23.95 -13.39 -5.30
C HIS A 68 23.62 -12.23 -4.33
N GLY A 69 23.71 -12.50 -3.03
CA GLY A 69 23.42 -11.51 -1.99
C GLY A 69 21.93 -11.27 -1.67
N TYR A 70 21.00 -11.85 -2.47
CA TYR A 70 19.57 -11.67 -2.20
C TYR A 70 19.10 -12.37 -0.91
N TYR A 71 19.58 -13.57 -0.66
CA TYR A 71 19.26 -14.34 0.55
C TYR A 71 20.25 -14.00 1.65
N THR A 72 19.91 -13.00 2.47
CA THR A 72 20.78 -12.46 3.51
C THR A 72 20.03 -12.25 4.83
N ALA A 73 20.73 -12.36 5.94
CA ALA A 73 20.24 -12.00 7.27
C ALA A 73 20.13 -10.47 7.49
N GLU A 74 20.70 -9.67 6.59
CA GLU A 74 20.63 -8.21 6.63
C GLU A 74 19.31 -7.65 6.10
N ALA A 75 18.49 -8.46 5.43
CA ALA A 75 17.19 -8.07 4.93
C ALA A 75 16.09 -8.35 5.96
N ASN A 76 15.21 -7.38 6.17
CA ASN A 76 13.96 -7.56 6.91
C ASN A 76 12.79 -7.80 5.96
N ILE A 77 11.93 -8.77 6.29
CA ILE A 77 10.59 -8.88 5.73
C ILE A 77 9.66 -8.10 6.66
N ILE A 78 8.98 -7.10 6.12
CA ILE A 78 8.03 -6.25 6.82
C ILE A 78 6.66 -6.52 6.21
N GLY A 79 5.64 -6.62 6.99
CA GLY A 79 4.29 -6.89 6.46
C GLY A 79 3.20 -6.42 7.40
N VAL A 80 2.01 -6.34 6.91
CA VAL A 80 1.53 -6.70 5.57
C VAL A 80 1.07 -5.42 4.89
N GLU A 81 1.57 -5.13 3.70
CA GLU A 81 0.93 -4.15 2.83
C GLU A 81 -0.32 -4.81 2.26
N SER A 82 -1.47 -4.44 2.78
CA SER A 82 -2.75 -5.08 2.45
C SER A 82 -3.74 -4.12 1.80
N ARG A 83 -3.34 -2.85 1.62
CA ARG A 83 -4.18 -1.82 1.03
C ARG A 83 -3.70 -1.50 -0.38
N THR A 84 -4.56 -1.73 -1.36
CA THR A 84 -4.33 -1.40 -2.77
C THR A 84 -5.22 -0.27 -3.28
N SER A 85 -6.27 0.09 -2.52
CA SER A 85 -7.21 1.14 -2.88
C SER A 85 -7.93 1.67 -1.64
N SER A 86 -8.56 2.85 -1.76
CA SER A 86 -9.37 3.41 -0.68
C SER A 86 -10.51 2.46 -0.32
N PRO A 87 -10.78 2.20 0.96
CA PRO A 87 -11.95 1.45 1.41
C PRO A 87 -13.25 2.27 1.29
N VAL A 88 -13.11 3.56 0.97
CA VAL A 88 -14.22 4.51 0.83
C VAL A 88 -14.22 5.05 -0.59
N ASN A 89 -15.41 5.15 -1.19
CA ASN A 89 -15.63 5.87 -2.44
C ASN A 89 -16.43 7.14 -2.13
N ILE A 90 -15.87 8.31 -2.46
CA ILE A 90 -16.57 9.58 -2.32
C ILE A 90 -17.35 9.80 -3.62
N PRO A 91 -18.70 9.85 -3.61
CA PRO A 91 -19.48 9.87 -4.84
C PRO A 91 -19.20 11.12 -5.68
N ARG A 92 -19.24 10.95 -7.01
CA ARG A 92 -19.18 12.06 -7.98
C ARG A 92 -20.14 11.80 -9.14
N LYS A 93 -20.69 12.89 -9.71
CA LYS A 93 -21.54 12.87 -10.90
C LYS A 93 -20.73 12.67 -12.17
N GLU A 94 -21.36 12.64 -13.33
CA GLU A 94 -20.70 12.54 -14.63
C GLU A 94 -19.76 13.73 -14.91
N ASN A 95 -20.08 14.91 -14.37
CA ASN A 95 -19.22 16.11 -14.42
C ASN A 95 -18.09 16.07 -13.39
N LEU A 96 -17.89 14.94 -12.68
CA LEU A 96 -16.90 14.65 -11.67
C LEU A 96 -17.03 15.45 -10.35
N GLU A 97 -18.06 16.26 -10.20
CA GLU A 97 -18.37 17.00 -8.98
C GLU A 97 -19.17 16.14 -7.97
N HIS A 98 -18.96 16.38 -6.70
CA HIS A 98 -19.74 15.70 -5.64
C HIS A 98 -21.23 16.02 -5.77
N PRO A 99 -22.15 15.04 -5.57
CA PRO A 99 -23.60 15.27 -5.77
C PRO A 99 -24.22 16.32 -4.86
N GLU A 100 -23.69 16.49 -3.65
CA GLU A 100 -24.27 17.34 -2.62
C GLU A 100 -23.41 18.55 -2.24
N ILE A 101 -22.11 18.53 -2.58
CA ILE A 101 -21.15 19.57 -2.20
C ILE A 101 -20.63 20.24 -3.46
N GLU A 102 -21.09 21.46 -3.71
CA GLU A 102 -20.64 22.28 -4.85
C GLU A 102 -19.14 22.59 -4.75
N GLY A 103 -18.43 22.47 -5.88
CA GLY A 103 -16.99 22.73 -5.96
C GLY A 103 -16.10 21.64 -5.39
N LEU A 104 -16.66 20.54 -4.86
CA LEU A 104 -15.88 19.37 -4.43
C LEU A 104 -15.75 18.37 -5.56
N PHE A 105 -14.52 18.07 -5.95
CA PHE A 105 -14.18 17.12 -7.01
C PHE A 105 -13.34 15.96 -6.45
N PRO A 106 -13.95 14.86 -5.98
CA PRO A 106 -13.22 13.71 -5.46
C PRO A 106 -12.35 13.06 -6.55
N CYS A 107 -11.06 12.83 -6.28
CA CYS A 107 -10.17 12.20 -7.27
C CYS A 107 -9.13 11.27 -6.64
N GLY A 108 -8.52 10.48 -7.50
CA GLY A 108 -7.39 9.63 -7.19
C GLY A 108 -7.71 8.54 -6.18
N GLU A 109 -6.68 8.06 -5.51
CA GLU A 109 -6.80 6.94 -4.56
C GLU A 109 -7.66 7.31 -3.35
N GLY A 110 -7.50 8.50 -2.79
CA GLY A 110 -8.26 8.95 -1.62
C GLY A 110 -9.77 9.03 -1.88
N GLY A 111 -10.17 9.39 -3.09
CA GLY A 111 -11.56 9.43 -3.53
C GLY A 111 -12.15 8.06 -3.92
N GLY A 112 -11.31 7.03 -4.00
CA GLY A 112 -11.73 5.67 -4.40
C GLY A 112 -11.82 5.45 -5.91
N TYR A 113 -11.17 6.29 -6.73
CA TYR A 113 -11.23 6.22 -8.20
C TYR A 113 -9.96 5.67 -8.87
N ALA A 114 -8.88 5.49 -8.12
CA ALA A 114 -7.64 4.95 -8.64
C ALA A 114 -6.90 4.15 -7.57
N GLY A 115 -6.18 3.10 -7.96
CA GLY A 115 -5.40 2.25 -7.04
C GLY A 115 -3.90 2.24 -7.34
N GLY A 116 -3.40 3.08 -8.23
CA GLY A 116 -2.00 3.16 -8.59
C GLY A 116 -1.56 4.59 -8.92
N ILE A 117 -0.24 4.83 -8.87
CA ILE A 117 0.36 6.16 -9.05
C ILE A 117 -0.07 6.80 -10.37
N ILE A 118 0.06 6.07 -11.48
CA ILE A 118 -0.28 6.59 -12.82
C ILE A 118 -1.79 6.80 -12.97
N SER A 119 -2.61 5.85 -12.51
CA SER A 119 -4.07 5.98 -12.61
C SER A 119 -4.60 7.14 -11.75
N ALA A 120 -4.00 7.39 -10.58
CA ALA A 120 -4.34 8.52 -9.73
C ALA A 120 -3.95 9.86 -10.39
N ALA A 121 -2.78 9.91 -11.03
CA ALA A 121 -2.33 11.08 -11.78
C ALA A 121 -3.27 11.38 -12.97
N MET A 122 -3.63 10.36 -13.75
CA MET A 122 -4.55 10.50 -14.89
C MET A 122 -5.93 10.98 -14.45
N ASP A 123 -6.48 10.45 -13.36
CA ASP A 123 -7.76 10.90 -12.81
C ASP A 123 -7.69 12.36 -12.36
N GLY A 124 -6.57 12.77 -11.74
CA GLY A 124 -6.30 14.15 -11.36
C GLY A 124 -6.17 15.11 -12.54
N ASP A 125 -5.51 14.69 -13.63
CA ASP A 125 -5.36 15.47 -14.85
C ASP A 125 -6.70 15.72 -15.53
N VAL A 126 -7.55 14.69 -15.64
CA VAL A 126 -8.90 14.81 -16.19
C VAL A 126 -9.74 15.80 -15.38
N LEU A 127 -9.66 15.73 -14.05
CA LEU A 127 -10.35 16.68 -13.16
C LEU A 127 -9.82 18.09 -13.29
N GLY A 128 -8.51 18.26 -13.34
CA GLY A 128 -7.86 19.55 -13.54
C GLY A 128 -8.33 20.21 -14.84
N PHE A 129 -8.39 19.44 -15.91
CA PHE A 129 -8.91 19.90 -17.20
C PHE A 129 -10.38 20.35 -17.09
N ILE A 130 -11.26 19.55 -16.50
CA ILE A 130 -12.69 19.88 -16.34
C ILE A 130 -12.89 21.10 -15.45
N CYS A 131 -12.17 21.20 -14.34
CA CYS A 131 -12.25 22.36 -13.44
C CYS A 131 -11.80 23.66 -14.11
N LEU A 132 -10.72 23.62 -14.89
CA LEU A 132 -10.19 24.79 -15.61
C LEU A 132 -11.11 25.21 -16.76
N PHE A 133 -11.50 24.27 -17.61
CA PHE A 133 -12.33 24.57 -18.78
C PHE A 133 -13.79 24.81 -18.41
N GLY A 134 -14.35 24.10 -17.43
CA GLY A 134 -15.69 24.34 -16.92
C GLY A 134 -15.87 25.76 -16.37
N LYS A 135 -14.88 26.28 -15.62
CA LYS A 135 -14.87 27.67 -15.15
C LYS A 135 -14.71 28.68 -16.29
N ALA A 136 -13.87 28.38 -17.27
CA ALA A 136 -13.67 29.24 -18.45
C ALA A 136 -14.95 29.33 -19.31
N LEU A 137 -15.62 28.19 -19.54
CA LEU A 137 -16.88 28.16 -20.29
C LEU A 137 -18.02 28.87 -19.53
N LYS A 138 -18.14 28.70 -18.23
CA LYS A 138 -19.13 29.48 -17.43
C LYS A 138 -18.85 30.97 -17.50
N LYS A 139 -17.59 31.40 -17.53
CA LYS A 139 -17.21 32.82 -17.65
C LYS A 139 -17.48 33.40 -19.04
N LEU A 140 -17.33 32.57 -20.10
CA LEU A 140 -17.52 33.01 -21.49
C LEU A 140 -18.99 32.98 -21.95
N PHE A 141 -19.80 32.05 -21.44
CA PHE A 141 -21.17 31.82 -21.91
C PHE A 141 -22.25 32.16 -20.87
N GLY A 142 -21.89 32.62 -19.68
CA GLY A 142 -22.82 33.26 -18.74
C GLY A 142 -23.94 32.39 -18.18
N GLN A 143 -23.71 31.06 -18.07
CA GLN A 143 -24.66 30.18 -17.39
C GLN A 143 -23.94 29.34 -16.33
#